data_fe19baaafcdcfe23f5c97699161349d4
#
_entry.id   fe19baaafcdcfe23f5c97699161349d4
#
_cell.length_a   1.000
_cell.length_b   1.000
_cell.length_c   1.000
_cell.angle_alpha   90.00
_cell.angle_beta   90.00
_cell.angle_gamma   90.00
#
_symmetry.space_group_name_H-M   'P 1'
#
loop_
_entity.id
_entity.type
_entity.pdbx_description
1 polymer ?
#
loop_
_entity_poly.entity_id
_entity_poly.type
_entity_poly.pdbx_seq_one_letter_code
_entity_poly.pdbx_strand_id
1 'polypeptide(L)'
;MRCDPYLRCALALMVGFVAAAAVFSLWPGFDLWVSGLFFRQDGGFWLAQVQVLEQLRHFIWGLSLLAVALSVLGVVLLGAGRTLWGLTRRGWLFVLLLYVVGPGLIVNAILKSHWGRARPAMVQDFGGPSRFTMALSPTDQCDANCSFVSGEGAAATALALVAWLLMPRVAAVVGAGAARVIFSAALGICSAGIGLRVMTGRHFLSDTVFAVLIVLTVALVLHVWLLRPARAACSARLVKETDRGGC
;
A
#
# COMPACT_ATOMS: atom_id res chain seq x y z
N MET A 1 -1.59 28.88 -13.63
CA MET A 1 -1.88 28.36 -12.26
C MET A 1 -1.38 26.91 -12.16
N ARG A 2 -0.30 26.64 -11.43
CA ARG A 2 0.15 25.25 -11.20
C ARG A 2 -0.75 24.65 -10.12
N CYS A 3 -1.62 23.68 -10.46
CA CYS A 3 -2.42 22.98 -9.47
C CYS A 3 -1.52 22.39 -8.38
N ASP A 4 -1.94 22.51 -7.12
CA ASP A 4 -1.27 21.92 -5.96
C ASP A 4 -1.03 20.42 -6.22
N PRO A 5 0.21 19.91 -6.09
CA PRO A 5 0.51 18.48 -6.35
C PRO A 5 -0.35 17.54 -5.50
N TYR A 6 -0.72 17.93 -4.29
CA TYR A 6 -1.61 17.12 -3.44
C TYR A 6 -3.03 17.02 -4.02
N LEU A 7 -3.54 18.11 -4.61
CA LEU A 7 -4.83 18.05 -5.29
C LEU A 7 -4.80 17.10 -6.49
N ARG A 8 -3.71 17.14 -7.27
CA ARG A 8 -3.54 16.18 -8.40
C ARG A 8 -3.51 14.74 -7.91
N CYS A 9 -2.77 14.43 -6.83
CA CYS A 9 -2.76 13.10 -6.25
C CYS A 9 -4.14 12.68 -5.73
N ALA A 10 -4.86 13.57 -5.05
CA ALA A 10 -6.21 13.29 -4.55
C ALA A 10 -7.19 13.01 -5.71
N LEU A 11 -7.15 13.82 -6.78
CA LEU A 11 -7.97 13.61 -7.96
C LEU A 11 -7.62 12.28 -8.67
N ALA A 12 -6.32 11.95 -8.80
CA ALA A 12 -5.89 10.69 -9.40
C ALA A 12 -6.36 9.49 -8.59
N LEU A 13 -6.30 9.54 -7.26
CA LEU A 13 -6.82 8.49 -6.38
C LEU A 13 -8.34 8.36 -6.50
N MET A 14 -9.06 9.48 -6.50
CA MET A 14 -10.51 9.47 -6.70
C MET A 14 -10.89 8.83 -8.04
N VAL A 15 -10.23 9.22 -9.13
CA VAL A 15 -10.42 8.59 -10.45
C VAL A 15 -10.08 7.11 -10.40
N GLY A 16 -9.00 6.73 -9.73
CA GLY A 16 -8.61 5.32 -9.53
C GLY A 16 -9.68 4.51 -8.81
N PHE A 17 -10.25 5.04 -7.73
CA PHE A 17 -11.35 4.39 -7.01
C PHE A 17 -12.61 4.25 -7.87
N VAL A 18 -13.00 5.32 -8.58
CA VAL A 18 -14.18 5.29 -9.47
C VAL A 18 -13.98 4.29 -10.60
N ALA A 19 -12.80 4.30 -11.24
CA ALA A 19 -12.48 3.37 -12.31
C ALA A 19 -12.47 1.90 -11.82
N ALA A 20 -11.83 1.63 -10.67
CA ALA A 20 -11.82 0.29 -10.09
C ALA A 20 -13.25 -0.16 -9.70
N ALA A 21 -14.02 0.71 -9.05
CA ALA A 21 -15.41 0.42 -8.72
C ALA A 21 -16.25 0.14 -9.97
N ALA A 22 -16.11 0.94 -11.01
CA ALA A 22 -16.81 0.73 -12.29
C ALA A 22 -16.42 -0.60 -12.93
N VAL A 23 -15.13 -0.90 -13.08
CA VAL A 23 -14.65 -2.14 -13.71
C VAL A 23 -15.17 -3.37 -12.97
N PHE A 24 -14.97 -3.45 -11.65
CA PHE A 24 -15.32 -4.64 -10.87
C PHE A 24 -16.80 -4.76 -10.54
N SER A 25 -17.60 -3.69 -10.71
CA SER A 25 -19.06 -3.75 -10.59
C SER A 25 -19.75 -4.04 -11.91
N LEU A 26 -19.27 -3.46 -13.03
CA LEU A 26 -19.86 -3.68 -14.35
C LEU A 26 -19.40 -4.99 -14.99
N TRP A 27 -18.22 -5.46 -14.65
CA TRP A 27 -17.67 -6.72 -15.11
C TRP A 27 -17.13 -7.58 -13.95
N PRO A 28 -18.00 -8.12 -13.08
CA PRO A 28 -17.58 -8.90 -11.90
C PRO A 28 -16.82 -10.18 -12.28
N GLY A 29 -17.13 -10.77 -13.43
CA GLY A 29 -16.40 -11.93 -13.98
C GLY A 29 -14.92 -11.68 -14.28
N PHE A 30 -14.47 -10.41 -14.30
CA PHE A 30 -13.06 -10.09 -14.51
C PHE A 30 -12.15 -10.64 -13.39
N ASP A 31 -12.61 -10.62 -12.16
CA ASP A 31 -11.90 -11.24 -11.03
C ASP A 31 -11.75 -12.76 -11.20
N LEU A 32 -12.82 -13.43 -11.63
CA LEU A 32 -12.80 -14.86 -11.92
C LEU A 32 -11.89 -15.18 -13.11
N TRP A 33 -11.99 -14.39 -14.18
CA TRP A 33 -11.15 -14.57 -15.37
C TRP A 33 -9.66 -14.47 -15.03
N VAL A 34 -9.24 -13.41 -14.31
CA VAL A 34 -7.84 -13.24 -13.90
C VAL A 34 -7.38 -14.39 -13.01
N SER A 35 -8.19 -14.78 -12.02
CA SER A 35 -7.85 -15.90 -11.11
C SER A 35 -7.75 -17.22 -11.86
N GLY A 36 -8.63 -17.45 -12.87
CA GLY A 36 -8.65 -18.63 -13.72
C GLY A 36 -7.37 -18.83 -14.53
N LEU A 37 -6.63 -17.77 -14.86
CA LEU A 37 -5.33 -17.88 -15.55
C LEU A 37 -4.28 -18.69 -14.74
N PHE A 38 -4.46 -18.77 -13.43
CA PHE A 38 -3.52 -19.42 -12.50
C PHE A 38 -4.10 -20.68 -11.86
N PHE A 39 -5.32 -21.08 -12.24
CA PHE A 39 -6.00 -22.28 -11.75
C PHE A 39 -5.90 -23.44 -12.74
N ARG A 40 -5.70 -24.66 -12.24
CA ARG A 40 -5.74 -25.91 -12.99
C ARG A 40 -6.72 -26.87 -12.34
N GLN A 41 -7.51 -27.56 -13.13
CA GLN A 41 -8.55 -28.47 -12.62
C GLN A 41 -7.96 -29.66 -11.83
N ASP A 42 -6.78 -30.11 -12.20
CA ASP A 42 -6.06 -31.25 -11.63
C ASP A 42 -5.12 -30.89 -10.47
N GLY A 43 -4.89 -29.61 -10.21
CA GLY A 43 -3.90 -29.17 -9.20
C GLY A 43 -4.25 -27.89 -8.44
N GLY A 44 -5.40 -27.28 -8.70
CA GLY A 44 -5.80 -26.03 -8.06
C GLY A 44 -4.93 -24.84 -8.49
N PHE A 45 -4.68 -23.93 -7.60
CA PHE A 45 -3.74 -22.81 -7.84
C PHE A 45 -2.30 -23.30 -7.76
N TRP A 46 -1.74 -23.73 -8.87
CA TRP A 46 -0.46 -24.43 -8.94
C TRP A 46 0.73 -23.61 -8.40
N LEU A 47 0.67 -22.27 -8.50
CA LEU A 47 1.69 -21.39 -7.93
C LEU A 47 1.67 -21.34 -6.39
N ALA A 48 0.57 -21.73 -5.76
CA ALA A 48 0.50 -21.80 -4.31
C ALA A 48 1.39 -22.90 -3.69
N GLN A 49 1.83 -23.87 -4.51
CA GLN A 49 2.69 -24.97 -4.10
C GLN A 49 4.18 -24.70 -4.32
N VAL A 50 4.53 -23.56 -4.96
CA VAL A 50 5.92 -23.21 -5.28
C VAL A 50 6.59 -22.58 -4.07
N GLN A 51 7.49 -23.32 -3.43
CA GLN A 51 8.15 -22.92 -2.17
C GLN A 51 8.91 -21.59 -2.26
N VAL A 52 9.57 -21.31 -3.39
CA VAL A 52 10.32 -20.04 -3.58
C VAL A 52 9.39 -18.82 -3.51
N LEU A 53 8.16 -18.94 -4.02
CA LEU A 53 7.17 -17.85 -3.98
C LEU A 53 6.68 -17.61 -2.54
N GLU A 54 6.55 -18.68 -1.76
CA GLU A 54 6.20 -18.56 -0.35
C GLU A 54 7.37 -17.93 0.46
N GLN A 55 8.62 -18.26 0.14
CA GLN A 55 9.79 -17.61 0.75
C GLN A 55 9.84 -16.12 0.40
N LEU A 56 9.56 -15.73 -0.86
CA LEU A 56 9.49 -14.32 -1.27
C LEU A 56 8.39 -13.59 -0.48
N ARG A 57 7.25 -14.21 -0.28
CA ARG A 57 6.16 -13.67 0.55
C ARG A 57 6.64 -13.41 1.99
N HIS A 58 7.27 -14.40 2.62
CA HIS A 58 7.81 -14.26 3.97
C HIS A 58 8.87 -13.18 4.06
N PHE A 59 9.72 -13.05 3.05
CA PHE A 59 10.72 -11.98 2.98
C PHE A 59 10.08 -10.59 2.96
N ILE A 60 9.09 -10.35 2.08
CA ILE A 60 8.38 -9.07 1.99
C ILE A 60 7.65 -8.76 3.31
N TRP A 61 7.04 -9.76 3.91
CA TRP A 61 6.38 -9.63 5.21
C TRP A 61 7.38 -9.29 6.32
N GLY A 62 8.53 -9.98 6.36
CA GLY A 62 9.62 -9.69 7.29
C GLY A 62 10.15 -8.26 7.18
N LEU A 63 10.33 -7.76 5.95
CA LEU A 63 10.72 -6.37 5.71
C LEU A 63 9.66 -5.37 6.20
N SER A 64 8.38 -5.70 6.06
CA SER A 64 7.29 -4.86 6.58
C SER A 64 7.31 -4.80 8.10
N LEU A 65 7.49 -5.94 8.78
CA LEU A 65 7.63 -6.00 10.24
C LEU A 65 8.88 -5.24 10.71
N LEU A 66 9.99 -5.36 10.01
CA LEU A 66 11.21 -4.59 10.29
C LEU A 66 10.95 -3.09 10.16
N ALA A 67 10.27 -2.65 9.10
CA ALA A 67 9.92 -1.23 8.92
C ALA A 67 9.06 -0.71 10.07
N VAL A 68 8.10 -1.51 10.56
CA VAL A 68 7.29 -1.17 11.74
C VAL A 68 8.17 -1.08 12.99
N ALA A 69 9.01 -2.08 13.27
CA ALA A 69 9.89 -2.09 14.45
C ALA A 69 10.84 -0.88 14.46
N LEU A 70 11.46 -0.58 13.31
CA LEU A 70 12.33 0.59 13.15
C LEU A 70 11.57 1.91 13.30
N SER A 71 10.31 1.97 12.87
CA SER A 71 9.49 3.17 13.02
C SER A 71 9.12 3.41 14.49
N VAL A 72 8.80 2.37 15.26
CA VAL A 72 8.60 2.46 16.70
C VAL A 72 9.87 2.99 17.37
N LEU A 73 11.01 2.38 17.06
CA LEU A 73 12.31 2.80 17.61
C LEU A 73 12.61 4.27 17.26
N GLY A 74 12.41 4.68 16.01
CA GLY A 74 12.61 6.06 15.57
C GLY A 74 11.69 7.07 16.27
N VAL A 75 10.42 6.69 16.50
CA VAL A 75 9.48 7.56 17.25
C VAL A 75 9.85 7.69 18.71
N VAL A 76 10.29 6.60 19.35
CA VAL A 76 10.61 6.58 20.78
C VAL A 76 11.96 7.25 21.08
N LEU A 77 13.00 6.95 20.31
CA LEU A 77 14.37 7.37 20.62
C LEU A 77 14.73 8.76 20.08
N LEU A 78 14.04 9.28 19.08
CA LEU A 78 14.40 10.56 18.49
C LEU A 78 13.77 11.73 19.24
N GLY A 79 14.63 12.56 19.85
CA GLY A 79 14.27 13.89 20.33
C GLY A 79 14.13 14.91 19.18
N ALA A 80 13.77 16.16 19.55
CA ALA A 80 13.65 17.27 18.60
C ALA A 80 14.99 17.52 17.88
N GLY A 81 14.95 17.67 16.57
CA GLY A 81 16.12 17.98 15.72
C GLY A 81 17.04 16.78 15.40
N ARG A 82 16.84 15.62 16.01
CA ARG A 82 17.63 14.41 15.70
C ARG A 82 17.04 13.63 14.53
N THR A 83 17.90 12.96 13.77
CA THR A 83 17.50 12.08 12.66
C THR A 83 18.15 10.71 12.79
N LEU A 84 17.43 9.69 12.36
CA LEU A 84 17.93 8.33 12.18
C LEU A 84 17.74 7.96 10.70
N TRP A 85 18.83 7.59 10.02
CA TRP A 85 18.87 7.40 8.56
C TRP A 85 18.25 8.56 7.77
N GLY A 86 18.51 9.80 8.23
CA GLY A 86 18.00 11.02 7.62
C GLY A 86 16.49 11.27 7.78
N LEU A 87 15.75 10.40 8.50
CA LEU A 87 14.36 10.64 8.87
C LEU A 87 14.28 11.28 10.26
N THR A 88 13.49 12.35 10.35
CA THR A 88 13.11 12.96 11.63
C THR A 88 12.08 12.07 12.35
N ARG A 89 11.79 12.38 13.63
CA ARG A 89 10.71 11.74 14.37
C ARG A 89 9.36 11.77 13.62
N ARG A 90 9.05 12.87 12.92
CA ARG A 90 7.82 12.97 12.10
C ARG A 90 7.84 12.01 10.91
N GLY A 91 8.99 11.81 10.27
CA GLY A 91 9.14 10.83 9.19
C GLY A 91 8.90 9.40 9.68
N TRP A 92 9.46 9.04 10.84
CA TRP A 92 9.21 7.73 11.46
C TRP A 92 7.77 7.56 11.93
N LEU A 93 7.16 8.62 12.48
CA LEU A 93 5.73 8.62 12.84
C LEU A 93 4.84 8.42 11.60
N PHE A 94 5.20 9.02 10.46
CA PHE A 94 4.52 8.76 9.19
C PHE A 94 4.57 7.27 8.82
N VAL A 95 5.76 6.63 8.90
CA VAL A 95 5.90 5.19 8.59
C VAL A 95 5.06 4.36 9.55
N LEU A 96 5.14 4.62 10.86
CA LEU A 96 4.37 3.90 11.87
C LEU A 96 2.86 4.01 11.62
N LEU A 97 2.36 5.23 11.46
CA LEU A 97 0.94 5.46 11.24
C LEU A 97 0.46 4.92 9.88
N LEU A 98 1.31 4.93 8.86
CA LEU A 98 1.00 4.30 7.57
C LEU A 98 0.67 2.81 7.75
N TYR A 99 1.48 2.06 8.51
CA TYR A 99 1.22 0.64 8.76
C TYR A 99 0.07 0.42 9.74
N VAL A 100 -0.02 1.21 10.80
CA VAL A 100 -1.08 1.06 11.82
C VAL A 100 -2.45 1.37 11.22
N VAL A 101 -2.59 2.48 10.50
CA VAL A 101 -3.89 2.92 9.96
C VAL A 101 -4.24 2.16 8.69
N GLY A 102 -3.32 2.05 7.72
CA GLY A 102 -3.58 1.40 6.43
C GLY A 102 -3.76 -0.11 6.57
N PRO A 103 -2.67 -0.90 6.56
CA PRO A 103 -2.74 -2.35 6.69
C PRO A 103 -3.37 -2.83 8.00
N GLY A 104 -3.07 -2.19 9.13
CA GLY A 104 -3.52 -2.62 10.45
C GLY A 104 -5.02 -2.39 10.66
N LEU A 105 -5.43 -1.13 10.79
CA LEU A 105 -6.79 -0.77 11.17
C LEU A 105 -7.78 -0.95 10.01
N ILE A 106 -7.59 -0.22 8.90
CA ILE A 106 -8.59 -0.20 7.82
C ILE A 106 -8.68 -1.57 7.15
N VAL A 107 -7.53 -2.14 6.76
CA VAL A 107 -7.52 -3.38 5.98
C VAL A 107 -7.80 -4.60 6.86
N ASN A 108 -7.00 -4.84 7.90
CA ASN A 108 -7.13 -6.09 8.66
C ASN A 108 -8.23 -6.02 9.73
N ALA A 109 -8.29 -4.95 10.54
CA ALA A 109 -9.26 -4.89 11.64
C ALA A 109 -10.69 -4.58 11.18
N ILE A 110 -10.88 -3.77 10.13
CA ILE A 110 -12.22 -3.39 9.67
C ILE A 110 -12.64 -4.26 8.47
N LEU A 111 -12.00 -4.10 7.31
CA LEU A 111 -12.49 -4.69 6.07
C LEU A 111 -12.43 -6.22 6.10
N LYS A 112 -11.28 -6.79 6.47
CA LYS A 112 -11.09 -8.25 6.48
C LYS A 112 -11.94 -9.00 7.50
N SER A 113 -12.35 -8.32 8.55
CA SER A 113 -13.17 -8.92 9.62
C SER A 113 -14.68 -8.80 9.37
N HIS A 114 -15.10 -7.87 8.50
CA HIS A 114 -16.53 -7.58 8.36
C HIS A 114 -17.06 -7.68 6.92
N TRP A 115 -16.19 -7.87 5.92
CA TRP A 115 -16.65 -7.90 4.51
C TRP A 115 -17.18 -9.24 4.06
N GLY A 116 -16.72 -10.33 4.67
CA GLY A 116 -17.22 -11.68 4.46
C GLY A 116 -16.95 -12.31 3.09
N ARG A 117 -16.13 -11.71 2.22
CA ARG A 117 -15.86 -12.21 0.86
C ARG A 117 -14.95 -13.44 0.89
N ALA A 118 -15.38 -14.55 0.27
CA ALA A 118 -14.56 -15.74 0.11
C ALA A 118 -13.33 -15.49 -0.77
N ARG A 119 -12.25 -16.25 -0.56
CA ARG A 119 -11.04 -16.20 -1.38
C ARG A 119 -11.22 -16.98 -2.69
N PRO A 120 -10.46 -16.66 -3.77
CA PRO A 120 -10.53 -17.45 -5.02
C PRO A 120 -10.46 -18.95 -4.81
N ALA A 121 -9.51 -19.44 -4.01
CA ALA A 121 -9.36 -20.88 -3.73
C ALA A 121 -10.54 -21.50 -2.97
N MET A 122 -11.49 -20.71 -2.49
CA MET A 122 -12.65 -21.18 -1.71
C MET A 122 -13.96 -21.04 -2.47
N VAL A 123 -13.98 -20.46 -3.67
CA VAL A 123 -15.23 -20.33 -4.44
C VAL A 123 -15.50 -21.53 -5.33
N GLN A 124 -16.78 -21.78 -5.61
CA GLN A 124 -17.24 -22.93 -6.41
C GLN A 124 -16.64 -22.96 -7.80
N ASP A 125 -16.39 -21.80 -8.39
CA ASP A 125 -15.73 -21.65 -9.70
C ASP A 125 -14.33 -22.28 -9.74
N PHE A 126 -13.70 -22.47 -8.58
CA PHE A 126 -12.38 -23.11 -8.43
C PHE A 126 -12.41 -24.33 -7.49
N GLY A 127 -13.58 -24.99 -7.38
CA GLY A 127 -13.73 -26.23 -6.61
C GLY A 127 -13.93 -26.05 -5.10
N GLY A 128 -14.08 -24.83 -4.60
CA GLY A 128 -14.36 -24.55 -3.19
C GLY A 128 -15.86 -24.63 -2.85
N PRO A 129 -16.22 -24.49 -1.56
CA PRO A 129 -17.62 -24.59 -1.10
C PRO A 129 -18.40 -23.26 -1.19
N SER A 130 -17.72 -22.10 -1.23
CA SER A 130 -18.35 -20.78 -1.14
C SER A 130 -18.80 -20.26 -2.49
N ARG A 131 -19.74 -19.31 -2.50
CA ARG A 131 -20.14 -18.60 -3.73
C ARG A 131 -19.22 -17.43 -4.02
N PHE A 132 -18.98 -17.17 -5.32
CA PHE A 132 -18.32 -15.92 -5.74
C PHE A 132 -19.21 -14.73 -5.42
N THR A 133 -18.60 -13.65 -4.93
CA THR A 133 -19.28 -12.38 -4.65
C THR A 133 -18.46 -11.22 -5.20
N MET A 134 -19.15 -10.15 -5.61
CA MET A 134 -18.53 -8.94 -6.15
C MET A 134 -17.68 -8.23 -5.09
N ALA A 135 -16.67 -7.49 -5.53
CA ALA A 135 -15.71 -6.82 -4.64
C ALA A 135 -16.38 -5.86 -3.64
N LEU A 136 -17.32 -5.06 -4.11
CA LEU A 136 -17.97 -4.02 -3.29
C LEU A 136 -19.28 -4.48 -2.61
N SER A 137 -19.55 -5.78 -2.58
CA SER A 137 -20.74 -6.35 -1.91
C SER A 137 -20.32 -7.10 -0.65
N PRO A 138 -20.55 -6.55 0.55
CA PRO A 138 -20.42 -7.30 1.80
C PRO A 138 -21.29 -8.56 1.78
N THR A 139 -20.80 -9.65 2.37
CA THR A 139 -21.42 -10.96 2.27
C THR A 139 -21.05 -11.83 3.48
N ASP A 140 -21.64 -13.00 3.58
CA ASP A 140 -21.47 -14.02 4.62
C ASP A 140 -20.70 -15.27 4.15
N GLN A 141 -19.99 -15.19 3.02
CA GLN A 141 -19.30 -16.34 2.44
C GLN A 141 -17.95 -16.67 3.13
N CYS A 142 -17.59 -15.94 4.18
CA CYS A 142 -16.37 -16.13 4.95
C CYS A 142 -16.49 -15.49 6.33
N ASP A 143 -16.25 -16.26 7.40
CA ASP A 143 -16.39 -15.82 8.78
C ASP A 143 -15.16 -15.09 9.33
N ALA A 144 -13.95 -15.42 8.84
CA ALA A 144 -12.70 -14.85 9.35
C ALA A 144 -11.60 -14.83 8.31
N ASN A 145 -10.73 -13.81 8.39
CA ASN A 145 -9.57 -13.64 7.51
C ASN A 145 -9.97 -13.68 6.02
N CYS A 146 -11.02 -12.97 5.67
CA CYS A 146 -11.68 -12.98 4.37
C CYS A 146 -10.83 -12.33 3.27
N SER A 147 -11.31 -12.40 2.01
CA SER A 147 -10.53 -11.96 0.86
C SER A 147 -10.40 -10.45 0.76
N PHE A 148 -11.48 -9.71 0.91
CA PHE A 148 -11.51 -8.25 0.69
C PHE A 148 -11.11 -7.48 1.95
N VAL A 149 -10.08 -6.65 1.89
CA VAL A 149 -9.06 -6.45 0.84
C VAL A 149 -7.76 -7.16 1.22
N SER A 150 -6.78 -7.19 0.29
CA SER A 150 -5.51 -7.89 0.52
C SER A 150 -4.66 -7.22 1.60
N GLY A 151 -4.49 -7.87 2.78
CA GLY A 151 -3.64 -7.37 3.85
C GLY A 151 -2.14 -7.36 3.49
N GLU A 152 -1.67 -8.39 2.80
CA GLU A 152 -0.28 -8.45 2.33
C GLU A 152 -0.04 -7.48 1.16
N GLY A 153 -1.05 -7.29 0.29
CA GLY A 153 -1.00 -6.25 -0.75
C GLY A 153 -0.89 -4.85 -0.14
N ALA A 154 -1.64 -4.59 0.92
CA ALA A 154 -1.56 -3.34 1.68
C ALA A 154 -0.17 -3.14 2.32
N ALA A 155 0.38 -4.17 2.97
CA ALA A 155 1.70 -4.12 3.60
C ALA A 155 2.82 -3.91 2.56
N ALA A 156 2.76 -4.60 1.41
CA ALA A 156 3.71 -4.42 0.32
C ALA A 156 3.65 -3.01 -0.28
N THR A 157 2.44 -2.44 -0.41
CA THR A 157 2.26 -1.05 -0.84
C THR A 157 2.87 -0.06 0.16
N ALA A 158 2.65 -0.27 1.46
CA ALA A 158 3.27 0.54 2.50
C ALA A 158 4.80 0.44 2.45
N LEU A 159 5.35 -0.77 2.23
CA LEU A 159 6.80 -0.99 2.08
C LEU A 159 7.37 -0.24 0.87
N ALA A 160 6.69 -0.25 -0.27
CA ALA A 160 7.09 0.51 -1.46
C ALA A 160 7.13 2.03 -1.18
N LEU A 161 6.16 2.55 -0.41
CA LEU A 161 6.13 3.95 0.02
C LEU A 161 7.25 4.29 1.01
N VAL A 162 7.63 3.36 1.90
CA VAL A 162 8.81 3.53 2.76
C VAL A 162 10.09 3.58 1.93
N ALA A 163 10.24 2.70 0.93
CA ALA A 163 11.36 2.74 0.00
C ALA A 163 11.43 4.07 -0.77
N TRP A 164 10.28 4.56 -1.23
CA TRP A 164 10.19 5.88 -1.88
C TRP A 164 10.59 7.02 -0.93
N LEU A 165 10.13 7.00 0.32
CA LEU A 165 10.48 7.99 1.33
C LEU A 165 11.98 8.02 1.63
N LEU A 166 12.65 6.86 1.60
CA LEU A 166 14.08 6.72 1.85
C LEU A 166 14.95 7.01 0.62
N MET A 167 14.39 6.99 -0.59
CA MET A 167 15.13 7.13 -1.85
C MET A 167 16.10 8.32 -1.88
N PRO A 168 15.74 9.57 -1.47
CA PRO A 168 16.67 10.70 -1.48
C PRO A 168 17.90 10.49 -0.58
N ARG A 169 17.74 9.72 0.52
CA ARG A 169 18.81 9.40 1.47
C ARG A 169 19.75 8.35 0.90
N VAL A 170 19.17 7.32 0.31
CA VAL A 170 19.94 6.29 -0.42
C VAL A 170 20.72 6.97 -1.56
N ALA A 171 20.11 7.88 -2.31
CA ALA A 171 20.78 8.63 -3.38
C ALA A 171 21.97 9.48 -2.89
N ALA A 172 21.87 10.03 -1.68
CA ALA A 172 22.97 10.79 -1.08
C ALA A 172 24.18 9.91 -0.72
N VAL A 173 23.99 8.61 -0.51
CA VAL A 173 25.06 7.65 -0.14
C VAL A 173 25.64 6.96 -1.37
N VAL A 174 24.78 6.43 -2.25
CA VAL A 174 25.22 5.57 -3.38
C VAL A 174 25.13 6.27 -4.74
N GLY A 175 24.69 7.51 -4.79
CA GLY A 175 24.44 8.27 -6.01
C GLY A 175 23.05 8.03 -6.61
N ALA A 176 22.59 8.98 -7.42
CA ALA A 176 21.23 9.00 -7.95
C ALA A 176 20.92 7.84 -8.93
N GLY A 177 21.93 7.37 -9.67
CA GLY A 177 21.79 6.23 -10.60
C GLY A 177 21.51 4.93 -9.85
N ALA A 178 22.37 4.58 -8.90
CA ALA A 178 22.24 3.37 -8.09
C ALA A 178 20.95 3.40 -7.24
N ALA A 179 20.61 4.55 -6.65
CA ALA A 179 19.37 4.72 -5.89
C ALA A 179 18.11 4.46 -6.74
N ARG A 180 18.10 4.88 -8.00
CA ARG A 180 16.99 4.57 -8.92
C ARG A 180 16.87 3.07 -9.18
N VAL A 181 17.98 2.38 -9.39
CA VAL A 181 17.99 0.92 -9.59
C VAL A 181 17.46 0.21 -8.33
N ILE A 182 17.96 0.58 -7.15
CA ILE A 182 17.52 0.01 -5.86
C ILE A 182 16.03 0.24 -5.66
N PHE A 183 15.54 1.45 -5.91
CA PHE A 183 14.12 1.76 -5.77
C PHE A 183 13.26 0.98 -6.78
N SER A 184 13.70 0.89 -8.04
CA SER A 184 12.97 0.12 -9.06
C SER A 184 12.92 -1.37 -8.70
N ALA A 185 14.00 -1.93 -8.17
CA ALA A 185 14.04 -3.31 -7.67
C ALA A 185 13.08 -3.51 -6.48
N ALA A 186 13.10 -2.60 -5.51
CA ALA A 186 12.18 -2.64 -4.37
C ALA A 186 10.71 -2.55 -4.82
N LEU A 187 10.39 -1.66 -5.75
CA LEU A 187 9.06 -1.54 -6.33
C LEU A 187 8.66 -2.82 -7.08
N GLY A 188 9.57 -3.41 -7.87
CA GLY A 188 9.36 -4.69 -8.56
C GLY A 188 9.05 -5.83 -7.58
N ILE A 189 9.82 -5.94 -6.50
CA ILE A 189 9.62 -6.95 -5.44
C ILE A 189 8.26 -6.75 -4.75
N CYS A 190 7.90 -5.53 -4.38
CA CYS A 190 6.60 -5.24 -3.77
C CYS A 190 5.44 -5.54 -4.73
N SER A 191 5.56 -5.17 -6.01
CA SER A 191 4.56 -5.46 -7.04
C SER A 191 4.42 -6.97 -7.28
N ALA A 192 5.52 -7.70 -7.33
CA ALA A 192 5.50 -9.15 -7.41
C ALA A 192 4.79 -9.76 -6.19
N GLY A 193 5.07 -9.27 -4.98
CA GLY A 193 4.38 -9.69 -3.76
C GLY A 193 2.87 -9.47 -3.82
N ILE A 194 2.42 -8.34 -4.37
CA ILE A 194 0.98 -8.07 -4.60
C ILE A 194 0.41 -9.06 -5.61
N GLY A 195 1.08 -9.24 -6.77
CA GLY A 195 0.64 -10.16 -7.83
C GLY A 195 0.56 -11.61 -7.37
N LEU A 196 1.51 -12.06 -6.56
CA LEU A 196 1.52 -13.41 -5.99
C LEU A 196 0.25 -13.74 -5.21
N ARG A 197 -0.40 -12.76 -4.57
CA ARG A 197 -1.66 -13.00 -3.83
C ARG A 197 -2.80 -13.39 -4.75
N VAL A 198 -2.82 -12.84 -5.98
CA VAL A 198 -3.79 -13.19 -7.03
C VAL A 198 -3.42 -14.56 -7.62
N MET A 199 -2.16 -14.73 -8.02
CA MET A 199 -1.65 -15.93 -8.69
C MET A 199 -1.76 -17.20 -7.84
N THR A 200 -1.72 -17.06 -6.50
CA THR A 200 -1.86 -18.17 -5.55
C THR A 200 -3.29 -18.40 -5.07
N GLY A 201 -4.30 -17.74 -5.65
CA GLY A 201 -5.70 -17.88 -5.29
C GLY A 201 -6.06 -17.38 -3.88
N ARG A 202 -5.23 -16.53 -3.30
CA ARG A 202 -5.45 -15.98 -1.95
C ARG A 202 -6.30 -14.72 -1.95
N HIS A 203 -6.26 -13.94 -3.05
CA HIS A 203 -7.03 -12.72 -3.24
C HIS A 203 -7.44 -12.57 -4.71
N PHE A 204 -8.58 -11.96 -4.95
CA PHE A 204 -8.95 -11.49 -6.29
C PHE A 204 -8.13 -10.25 -6.67
N LEU A 205 -8.09 -9.95 -7.98
CA LEU A 205 -7.40 -8.74 -8.46
C LEU A 205 -7.98 -7.48 -7.82
N SER A 206 -9.30 -7.38 -7.74
CA SER A 206 -10.00 -6.26 -7.09
C SER A 206 -9.54 -6.06 -5.64
N ASP A 207 -9.37 -7.14 -4.85
CA ASP A 207 -8.93 -7.06 -3.45
C ASP A 207 -7.55 -6.39 -3.33
N THR A 208 -6.66 -6.65 -4.28
CA THR A 208 -5.31 -6.06 -4.30
C THR A 208 -5.33 -4.61 -4.81
N VAL A 209 -6.12 -4.31 -5.83
CA VAL A 209 -6.29 -2.94 -6.35
C VAL A 209 -6.85 -2.02 -5.28
N PHE A 210 -7.93 -2.42 -4.61
CA PHE A 210 -8.49 -1.61 -3.52
C PHE A 210 -7.54 -1.47 -2.33
N ALA A 211 -6.76 -2.52 -1.98
CA ALA A 211 -5.75 -2.42 -0.95
C ALA A 211 -4.68 -1.37 -1.27
N VAL A 212 -4.19 -1.33 -2.51
CA VAL A 212 -3.23 -0.32 -2.98
C VAL A 212 -3.84 1.08 -2.88
N LEU A 213 -5.05 1.30 -3.40
CA LEU A 213 -5.72 2.60 -3.39
C LEU A 213 -5.96 3.11 -1.96
N ILE A 214 -6.38 2.24 -1.04
CA ILE A 214 -6.59 2.57 0.37
C ILE A 214 -5.27 3.03 1.01
N VAL A 215 -4.18 2.27 0.84
CA VAL A 215 -2.89 2.60 1.44
C VAL A 215 -2.31 3.90 0.85
N LEU A 216 -2.44 4.12 -0.46
CA LEU A 216 -2.04 5.38 -1.09
C LEU A 216 -2.84 6.57 -0.56
N THR A 217 -4.13 6.39 -0.30
CA THR A 217 -4.98 7.44 0.30
C THR A 217 -4.54 7.76 1.72
N VAL A 218 -4.31 6.74 2.55
CA VAL A 218 -3.78 6.92 3.90
C VAL A 218 -2.43 7.64 3.85
N ALA A 219 -1.54 7.23 2.95
CA ALA A 219 -0.23 7.88 2.77
C ALA A 219 -0.36 9.35 2.38
N LEU A 220 -1.27 9.70 1.45
CA LEU A 220 -1.50 11.08 1.04
C LEU A 220 -1.98 11.93 2.23
N VAL A 221 -2.96 11.46 2.99
CA VAL A 221 -3.49 12.15 4.17
C VAL A 221 -2.39 12.36 5.22
N LEU A 222 -1.67 11.30 5.57
CA LEU A 222 -0.59 11.37 6.55
C LEU A 222 0.57 12.26 6.07
N HIS A 223 0.91 12.24 4.78
CA HIS A 223 1.95 13.09 4.23
C HIS A 223 1.57 14.57 4.31
N VAL A 224 0.34 14.90 3.99
CA VAL A 224 -0.18 16.28 4.14
C VAL A 224 -0.14 16.73 5.60
N TRP A 225 -0.53 15.85 6.51
CA TRP A 225 -0.62 16.17 7.94
C TRP A 225 0.75 16.27 8.61
N LEU A 226 1.68 15.34 8.38
CA LEU A 226 2.92 15.21 9.12
C LEU A 226 4.13 15.82 8.40
N LEU A 227 4.17 15.74 7.08
CA LEU A 227 5.39 16.02 6.29
C LEU A 227 5.28 17.25 5.39
N ARG A 228 4.06 17.77 5.14
CA ARG A 228 3.91 19.00 4.36
C ARG A 228 4.56 20.17 5.11
N PRO A 229 5.50 20.92 4.50
CA PRO A 229 6.08 22.09 5.14
C PRO A 229 4.98 23.11 5.44
N ALA A 230 4.97 23.63 6.67
CA ALA A 230 4.00 24.66 7.06
C ALA A 230 4.13 25.88 6.14
N ARG A 231 3.04 26.35 5.57
CA ARG A 231 2.99 27.56 4.70
C ARG A 231 3.47 28.83 5.40
N ALA A 232 3.60 28.81 6.74
CA ALA A 232 4.05 29.94 7.56
C ALA A 232 5.46 30.47 7.21
N ALA A 233 6.34 29.65 6.61
CA ALA A 233 7.68 30.12 6.21
C ALA A 233 7.67 30.99 4.94
N CYS A 234 6.64 30.94 4.13
CA CYS A 234 6.55 31.73 2.90
C CYS A 234 6.05 33.15 3.19
N SER A 235 5.07 33.31 4.10
CA SER A 235 4.59 34.64 4.53
C SER A 235 5.66 35.44 5.30
N ALA A 236 6.44 34.77 6.15
CA ALA A 236 7.50 35.42 6.92
C ALA A 236 8.68 35.87 6.05
N ARG A 237 8.95 35.25 4.91
CA ARG A 237 9.96 35.71 3.94
C ARG A 237 9.47 36.91 3.15
N LEU A 238 8.21 36.93 2.73
CA LEU A 238 7.62 38.04 2.02
C LEU A 238 7.54 39.30 2.89
N VAL A 239 7.21 39.17 4.17
CA VAL A 239 7.20 40.32 5.11
C VAL A 239 8.62 40.83 5.37
N LYS A 240 9.64 39.94 5.42
CA LYS A 240 11.03 40.35 5.62
C LYS A 240 11.68 40.99 4.37
N GLU A 241 11.19 40.71 3.18
CA GLU A 241 11.64 41.36 1.93
C GLU A 241 10.98 42.72 1.73
N THR A 242 9.73 42.91 2.16
CA THR A 242 9.07 44.22 2.14
C THR A 242 9.66 45.18 3.17
N ASP A 243 10.11 44.70 4.33
CA ASP A 243 10.79 45.55 5.35
C ASP A 243 12.23 45.93 4.97
N ARG A 244 12.87 45.23 4.05
CA ARG A 244 14.23 45.56 3.57
C ARG A 244 14.26 46.43 2.31
N GLY A 245 13.12 46.68 1.70
CA GLY A 245 12.98 47.53 0.51
C GLY A 245 12.57 48.96 0.77
N GLY A 246 12.51 49.39 2.01
CA GLY A 246 12.20 50.76 2.42
C GLY A 246 13.42 51.47 3.03
N CYS A 247 14.34 51.96 2.20
CA CYS A 247 15.25 53.09 2.43
C CYS A 247 15.58 53.72 1.10
#